data_88e50741b91357a48bf6872d8a46c129
#
_entry.id   88e50741b91357a48bf6872d8a46c129
#
_cell.length_a   1.000
_cell.length_b   1.000
_cell.length_c   1.000
_cell.angle_alpha   90.00
_cell.angle_beta   90.00
_cell.angle_gamma   90.00
#
_symmetry.space_group_name_H-M   'P 1'
#
loop_
_entity.id
_entity.type
_entity.pdbx_description
1 polymer ?
#
loop_
_entity_poly.entity_id
_entity_poly.type
_entity_poly.pdbx_seq_one_letter_code
_entity_poly.pdbx_strand_id
1 'polypeptide(L)'
;GPPAAALYGSSAANGVVVITTKKGKVGRTNITFSSNTTWENAAYGIPEFQNSYGGVTSSWGDKISGSPDYTKDFFQTGVTTINSLSLSAGSEMMQTYFSYANTYGTGVIENGSLNKHNFNFRETANFLNNRLTVDANVSLMFQDVKNRPSPGGFYLNPLTGLYKFPRGGVQGGESFDYYRTNYKIKNAERNMYLQNWYTAPTSFEQNPYWLTNMLPNDAKRYRTIANLSLSFKLNDYFTIQARGNADFVSDNYEMKMYAGTDTSIAGTNGRYITDESNDLSVYGDLMLTYQQRIKDFTINASLGASIKDDSGKSIGFDSF
;
A
#
# COMPACT_ATOMS: atom_id res chain seq x y z
N GLY A 1 -4.06 24.88 10.70
CA GLY A 1 -3.98 26.15 11.44
C GLY A 1 -5.23 26.41 12.29
N PRO A 2 -5.29 27.53 13.06
CA PRO A 2 -6.37 27.80 14.02
C PRO A 2 -7.81 27.66 13.49
N PRO A 3 -8.12 28.11 12.24
CA PRO A 3 -9.47 27.94 11.71
C PRO A 3 -9.87 26.46 11.49
N ALA A 4 -8.91 25.61 11.15
CA ALA A 4 -9.17 24.18 10.99
C ALA A 4 -9.43 23.50 12.34
N ALA A 5 -8.68 23.88 13.39
CA ALA A 5 -8.88 23.38 14.74
C ALA A 5 -10.23 23.85 15.33
N ALA A 6 -10.69 25.04 15.00
CA ALA A 6 -12.00 25.55 15.39
C ALA A 6 -13.16 24.75 14.80
N LEU A 7 -13.02 24.22 13.58
CA LEU A 7 -14.05 23.44 12.88
C LEU A 7 -13.97 21.94 13.15
N TYR A 8 -12.76 21.39 13.36
CA TYR A 8 -12.52 19.94 13.39
C TYR A 8 -11.87 19.47 14.71
N GLY A 9 -11.75 20.39 15.69
CA GLY A 9 -11.20 20.07 17.03
C GLY A 9 -9.68 19.89 17.05
N SER A 10 -9.17 19.31 18.13
CA SER A 10 -7.74 19.11 18.37
C SER A 10 -7.05 18.21 17.35
N SER A 11 -7.79 17.29 16.73
CA SER A 11 -7.28 16.41 15.67
C SER A 11 -6.79 17.17 14.43
N ALA A 12 -7.26 18.40 14.22
CA ALA A 12 -6.89 19.27 13.13
C ALA A 12 -5.72 20.23 13.45
N ALA A 13 -5.01 20.04 14.55
CA ALA A 13 -3.89 20.89 14.96
C ALA A 13 -2.79 21.00 13.87
N ASN A 14 -2.53 19.91 13.17
CA ASN A 14 -1.55 19.83 12.07
C ASN A 14 -2.14 20.12 10.67
N GLY A 15 -3.40 20.54 10.59
CA GLY A 15 -4.10 20.84 9.35
C GLY A 15 -5.21 19.83 9.02
N VAL A 16 -5.97 20.16 7.97
CA VAL A 16 -7.07 19.32 7.46
C VAL A 16 -6.94 19.22 5.96
N VAL A 17 -7.06 18.01 5.44
CA VAL A 17 -7.22 17.75 4.00
C VAL A 17 -8.69 17.39 3.75
N VAL A 18 -9.39 18.25 3.02
CA VAL A 18 -10.77 18.01 2.63
C VAL A 18 -10.80 17.34 1.26
N ILE A 19 -11.34 16.13 1.20
CA ILE A 19 -11.48 15.38 -0.05
C ILE A 19 -12.95 15.35 -0.44
N THR A 20 -13.26 15.89 -1.62
CA THR A 20 -14.60 15.79 -2.20
C THR A 20 -14.59 14.72 -3.28
N THR A 21 -15.34 13.64 -3.07
CA THR A 21 -15.48 12.55 -4.03
C THR A 21 -16.37 12.97 -5.21
N LYS A 22 -16.13 12.35 -6.37
CA LYS A 22 -16.98 12.53 -7.55
C LYS A 22 -18.39 12.06 -7.26
N LYS A 23 -19.38 12.73 -7.85
CA LYS A 23 -20.80 12.37 -7.82
C LYS A 23 -21.40 12.40 -9.20
N GLY A 24 -22.58 11.83 -9.34
CA GLY A 24 -23.37 11.88 -10.55
C GLY A 24 -23.63 13.32 -11.00
N LYS A 25 -23.90 13.51 -12.27
CA LYS A 25 -24.23 14.81 -12.86
C LYS A 25 -25.58 14.74 -13.54
N VAL A 26 -26.35 15.81 -13.43
CA VAL A 26 -27.57 16.00 -14.19
C VAL A 26 -27.24 16.06 -15.68
N GLY A 27 -28.02 15.40 -16.50
CA GLY A 27 -27.93 15.44 -17.95
C GLY A 27 -27.64 14.07 -18.58
N ARG A 28 -26.87 14.07 -19.68
CA ARG A 28 -26.59 12.86 -20.42
C ARG A 28 -25.67 11.92 -19.62
N THR A 29 -25.92 10.63 -19.77
CA THR A 29 -25.01 9.59 -19.27
C THR A 29 -23.62 9.78 -19.86
N ASN A 30 -22.61 9.83 -18.99
CA ASN A 30 -21.23 9.94 -19.38
C ASN A 30 -20.47 8.69 -18.91
N ILE A 31 -19.82 8.03 -19.85
CA ILE A 31 -18.94 6.90 -19.58
C ILE A 31 -17.50 7.34 -19.91
N THR A 32 -16.60 7.15 -18.96
CA THR A 32 -15.19 7.49 -19.14
C THR A 32 -14.34 6.25 -18.89
N PHE A 33 -13.51 5.90 -19.86
CA PHE A 33 -12.47 4.91 -19.71
C PHE A 33 -11.11 5.61 -19.69
N SER A 34 -10.22 5.18 -18.79
CA SER A 34 -8.84 5.66 -18.72
C SER A 34 -7.92 4.49 -18.51
N SER A 35 -6.79 4.48 -19.23
CA SER A 35 -5.71 3.51 -19.09
C SER A 35 -4.39 4.26 -18.98
N ASN A 36 -3.58 3.89 -18.00
CA ASN A 36 -2.24 4.45 -17.80
C ASN A 36 -1.27 3.29 -17.56
N THR A 37 -0.12 3.33 -18.21
CA THR A 37 0.97 2.38 -17.96
C THR A 37 2.25 3.14 -17.68
N THR A 38 2.91 2.79 -16.59
CA THR A 38 4.17 3.37 -16.14
C THR A 38 5.23 2.29 -16.14
N TRP A 39 6.41 2.59 -16.67
CA TRP A 39 7.60 1.75 -16.59
C TRP A 39 8.59 2.39 -15.64
N GLU A 40 9.11 1.59 -14.72
CA GLU A 40 10.02 2.04 -13.68
C GLU A 40 11.34 1.25 -13.78
N ASN A 41 12.45 1.97 -13.84
CA ASN A 41 13.78 1.36 -13.82
C ASN A 41 14.57 1.92 -12.66
N ALA A 42 15.38 1.09 -12.03
CA ALA A 42 16.27 1.47 -10.95
C ALA A 42 17.49 2.24 -11.50
N ALA A 43 17.25 3.43 -12.11
CA ALA A 43 18.29 4.18 -12.81
C ALA A 43 19.02 5.21 -11.95
N TYR A 44 18.36 5.77 -10.93
CA TYR A 44 18.92 6.82 -10.09
C TYR A 44 18.90 6.42 -8.62
N GLY A 45 19.97 6.72 -7.90
CA GLY A 45 20.08 6.41 -6.47
C GLY A 45 20.65 5.04 -6.15
N ILE A 46 20.99 4.22 -7.14
CA ILE A 46 21.82 3.04 -6.93
C ILE A 46 23.29 3.50 -7.03
N PRO A 47 24.06 3.42 -5.94
CA PRO A 47 25.47 3.76 -6.01
C PRO A 47 26.18 2.86 -7.03
N GLU A 48 26.99 3.47 -7.90
CA GLU A 48 27.88 2.69 -8.76
C GLU A 48 28.86 1.90 -7.90
N PHE A 49 29.11 0.67 -8.31
CA PHE A 49 30.16 -0.11 -7.67
C PHE A 49 31.52 0.42 -8.06
N GLN A 50 32.39 0.59 -7.08
CA GLN A 50 33.80 0.71 -7.38
C GLN A 50 34.29 -0.58 -8.04
N ASN A 51 35.21 -0.49 -9.00
CA ASN A 51 35.73 -1.61 -9.78
C ASN A 51 37.26 -1.67 -9.80
N SER A 52 37.91 -0.89 -8.96
CA SER A 52 39.36 -0.76 -8.94
C SER A 52 40.04 -1.54 -7.82
N TYR A 53 39.25 -1.91 -6.80
CA TYR A 53 39.74 -2.67 -5.65
C TYR A 53 38.82 -3.86 -5.37
N GLY A 54 39.38 -5.00 -5.02
CA GLY A 54 38.62 -6.19 -4.73
C GLY A 54 39.20 -7.00 -3.59
N GLY A 55 38.43 -7.20 -2.53
CA GLY A 55 38.68 -8.17 -1.50
C GLY A 55 38.12 -9.53 -1.84
N VAL A 56 38.48 -10.52 -1.07
CA VAL A 56 37.98 -11.90 -1.18
C VAL A 56 36.86 -12.20 -0.18
N THR A 57 36.63 -11.29 0.76
CA THR A 57 35.59 -11.37 1.80
C THR A 57 34.71 -10.14 1.86
N SER A 58 35.05 -9.08 1.11
CA SER A 58 34.29 -7.82 1.02
C SER A 58 34.54 -7.14 -0.31
N SER A 59 33.83 -6.06 -0.57
CA SER A 59 33.98 -5.26 -1.78
C SER A 59 35.28 -4.44 -1.85
N TRP A 60 36.11 -4.41 -0.78
CA TRP A 60 37.37 -3.69 -0.70
C TRP A 60 38.55 -4.63 -0.44
N GLY A 61 39.69 -4.32 -1.02
CA GLY A 61 40.91 -5.10 -0.88
C GLY A 61 42.02 -4.60 -1.80
N ASP A 62 42.81 -5.52 -2.36
CA ASP A 62 43.89 -5.21 -3.29
C ASP A 62 43.39 -4.58 -4.59
N LYS A 63 44.29 -3.89 -5.30
CA LYS A 63 43.97 -3.32 -6.61
C LYS A 63 43.71 -4.41 -7.64
N ILE A 64 42.58 -4.30 -8.37
CA ILE A 64 42.19 -5.23 -9.44
C ILE A 64 42.05 -4.49 -10.77
N SER A 65 42.01 -5.25 -11.87
CA SER A 65 41.86 -4.71 -13.23
C SER A 65 40.41 -4.38 -13.63
N GLY A 66 39.43 -4.63 -12.76
CA GLY A 66 38.03 -4.39 -12.97
C GLY A 66 37.15 -5.46 -12.30
N SER A 67 35.88 -5.17 -12.14
CA SER A 67 34.88 -6.09 -11.59
C SER A 67 33.56 -5.91 -12.33
N PRO A 68 32.78 -6.98 -12.56
CA PRO A 68 31.44 -6.88 -13.12
C PRO A 68 30.51 -6.02 -12.24
N ASP A 69 29.57 -5.35 -12.87
CA ASP A 69 28.47 -4.67 -12.20
C ASP A 69 27.24 -5.60 -12.13
N TYR A 70 27.02 -6.16 -10.94
CA TYR A 70 25.91 -7.10 -10.70
C TYR A 70 24.58 -6.42 -10.50
N THR A 71 24.53 -5.09 -10.29
CA THR A 71 23.29 -4.38 -10.00
C THR A 71 22.36 -4.37 -11.19
N LYS A 72 22.92 -4.26 -12.40
CA LYS A 72 22.11 -4.21 -13.63
C LYS A 72 21.32 -5.49 -13.85
N ASP A 73 21.89 -6.62 -13.48
CA ASP A 73 21.26 -7.93 -13.67
C ASP A 73 20.31 -8.31 -12.52
N PHE A 74 20.38 -7.61 -11.39
CA PHE A 74 19.52 -7.85 -10.24
C PHE A 74 18.17 -7.13 -10.36
N PHE A 75 18.15 -5.94 -10.95
CA PHE A 75 16.92 -5.17 -11.13
C PHE A 75 16.30 -5.43 -12.49
N GLN A 76 14.98 -5.47 -12.51
CA GLN A 76 14.18 -5.53 -13.72
C GLN A 76 13.41 -4.22 -13.94
N THR A 77 12.80 -4.08 -15.11
CA THR A 77 11.83 -3.00 -15.34
C THR A 77 10.53 -3.34 -14.62
N GLY A 78 10.17 -2.52 -13.64
CA GLY A 78 8.84 -2.56 -13.04
C GLY A 78 7.80 -1.99 -14.00
N VAL A 79 6.60 -2.55 -14.01
CA VAL A 79 5.49 -2.08 -14.84
C VAL A 79 4.26 -1.93 -13.97
N THR A 80 3.65 -0.74 -14.00
CA THR A 80 2.39 -0.49 -13.32
C THR A 80 1.34 -0.07 -14.34
N THR A 81 0.22 -0.79 -14.41
CA THR A 81 -0.92 -0.47 -15.27
C THR A 81 -2.13 -0.14 -14.41
N ILE A 82 -2.77 1.00 -14.70
CA ILE A 82 -4.01 1.43 -14.05
C ILE A 82 -5.08 1.57 -15.13
N ASN A 83 -6.13 0.75 -15.04
CA ASN A 83 -7.28 0.81 -15.91
C ASN A 83 -8.50 1.23 -15.09
N SER A 84 -9.26 2.21 -15.56
CA SER A 84 -10.45 2.64 -14.86
C SER A 84 -11.60 2.90 -15.81
N LEU A 85 -12.80 2.58 -15.34
CA LEU A 85 -14.07 2.84 -15.98
C LEU A 85 -14.96 3.62 -15.00
N SER A 86 -15.57 4.69 -15.43
CA SER A 86 -16.57 5.39 -14.62
C SER A 86 -17.81 5.73 -15.43
N LEU A 87 -18.96 5.70 -14.76
CA LEU A 87 -20.27 6.07 -15.27
C LEU A 87 -20.84 7.15 -14.39
N SER A 88 -21.33 8.22 -15.00
CA SER A 88 -22.06 9.29 -14.35
C SER A 88 -23.37 9.51 -15.12
N ALA A 89 -24.49 9.39 -14.44
CA ALA A 89 -25.82 9.61 -15.01
C ALA A 89 -26.70 10.32 -13.99
N GLY A 90 -27.75 10.99 -14.44
CA GLY A 90 -28.72 11.52 -13.49
C GLY A 90 -29.69 12.51 -14.05
N SER A 91 -30.74 12.73 -13.28
CA SER A 91 -31.75 13.78 -13.40
C SER A 91 -31.58 14.79 -12.25
N GLU A 92 -32.45 15.82 -12.22
CA GLU A 92 -32.48 16.74 -11.07
C GLU A 92 -32.89 16.05 -9.77
N MET A 93 -33.65 14.95 -9.86
CA MET A 93 -34.09 14.19 -8.70
C MET A 93 -33.11 13.12 -8.24
N MET A 94 -32.33 12.53 -9.15
CA MET A 94 -31.48 11.38 -8.84
C MET A 94 -30.20 11.41 -9.67
N GLN A 95 -29.04 11.23 -9.04
CA GLN A 95 -27.72 11.30 -9.66
C GLN A 95 -26.87 10.12 -9.20
N THR A 96 -26.50 9.29 -10.14
CA THR A 96 -25.72 8.07 -9.93
C THR A 96 -24.28 8.26 -10.42
N TYR A 97 -23.34 7.83 -9.63
CA TYR A 97 -21.95 7.68 -10.04
C TYR A 97 -21.46 6.28 -9.68
N PHE A 98 -20.90 5.61 -10.65
CA PHE A 98 -20.20 4.34 -10.45
C PHE A 98 -18.79 4.45 -11.01
N SER A 99 -17.82 3.84 -10.34
CA SER A 99 -16.49 3.64 -10.92
C SER A 99 -15.85 2.34 -10.46
N TYR A 100 -15.06 1.78 -11.36
CA TYR A 100 -14.18 0.66 -11.11
C TYR A 100 -12.78 1.03 -11.58
N ALA A 101 -11.76 0.70 -10.79
CA ALA A 101 -10.38 0.81 -11.19
C ALA A 101 -9.60 -0.44 -10.77
N ASN A 102 -8.78 -0.95 -11.68
CA ASN A 102 -7.80 -1.98 -11.42
C ASN A 102 -6.41 -1.37 -11.53
N THR A 103 -5.56 -1.64 -10.55
CA THR A 103 -4.13 -1.35 -10.58
C THR A 103 -3.40 -2.68 -10.48
N TYR A 104 -2.60 -2.99 -11.51
CA TYR A 104 -1.68 -4.11 -11.50
C TYR A 104 -0.26 -3.60 -11.66
N GLY A 105 0.64 -4.03 -10.78
CA GLY A 105 2.04 -3.60 -10.82
C GLY A 105 2.99 -4.74 -10.52
N THR A 106 4.15 -4.73 -11.19
CA THR A 106 5.33 -5.54 -10.86
C THR A 106 6.44 -4.61 -10.39
N GLY A 107 7.19 -5.05 -9.38
CA GLY A 107 8.29 -4.26 -8.82
C GLY A 107 9.56 -4.30 -9.69
N VAL A 108 10.50 -3.42 -9.37
CA VAL A 108 11.86 -3.44 -9.96
C VAL A 108 12.73 -4.58 -9.40
N ILE A 109 12.27 -5.24 -8.35
CA ILE A 109 12.85 -6.50 -7.83
C ILE A 109 11.92 -7.63 -8.22
N GLU A 110 12.49 -8.76 -8.63
CA GLU A 110 11.74 -9.93 -9.07
C GLU A 110 10.71 -10.42 -8.03
N ASN A 111 9.65 -11.06 -8.53
CA ASN A 111 8.58 -11.70 -7.75
C ASN A 111 7.69 -10.74 -6.96
N GLY A 112 8.01 -9.45 -6.88
CA GLY A 112 7.15 -8.45 -6.25
C GLY A 112 5.99 -8.05 -7.15
N SER A 113 4.75 -8.08 -6.63
CA SER A 113 3.57 -7.62 -7.38
C SER A 113 2.52 -6.97 -6.48
N LEU A 114 1.73 -6.10 -7.10
CA LEU A 114 0.54 -5.48 -6.53
C LEU A 114 -0.63 -5.74 -7.47
N ASN A 115 -1.75 -6.24 -6.92
CA ASN A 115 -3.03 -6.25 -7.61
C ASN A 115 -4.08 -5.57 -6.73
N LYS A 116 -4.73 -4.53 -7.25
CA LYS A 116 -5.69 -3.73 -6.48
C LYS A 116 -6.92 -3.44 -7.32
N HIS A 117 -8.08 -3.68 -6.73
CA HIS A 117 -9.39 -3.38 -7.30
C HIS A 117 -10.10 -2.37 -6.41
N ASN A 118 -10.61 -1.30 -7.00
CA ASN A 118 -11.40 -0.30 -6.32
C ASN A 118 -12.75 -0.18 -7.02
N PHE A 119 -13.82 -0.31 -6.25
CA PHE A 119 -15.18 -0.04 -6.68
C PHE A 119 -15.71 1.15 -5.89
N ASN A 120 -16.42 2.04 -6.53
CA ASN A 120 -17.12 3.13 -5.87
C ASN A 120 -18.52 3.26 -6.49
N PHE A 121 -19.52 3.33 -5.62
CA PHE A 121 -20.89 3.62 -5.99
C PHE A 121 -21.40 4.78 -5.13
N ARG A 122 -21.96 5.80 -5.77
CA ARG A 122 -22.57 6.93 -5.08
C ARG A 122 -23.91 7.27 -5.72
N GLU A 123 -24.89 7.44 -4.88
CA GLU A 123 -26.23 7.90 -5.24
C GLU A 123 -26.58 9.16 -4.47
N THR A 124 -27.03 10.17 -5.17
CA THR A 124 -27.59 11.39 -4.56
C THR A 124 -29.02 11.55 -5.05
N ALA A 125 -29.98 11.58 -4.15
CA ALA A 125 -31.39 11.70 -4.47
C ALA A 125 -32.04 12.88 -3.72
N ASN A 126 -32.90 13.63 -4.42
CA ASN A 126 -33.63 14.76 -3.88
C ASN A 126 -35.13 14.42 -3.84
N PHE A 127 -35.74 14.62 -2.69
CA PHE A 127 -37.15 14.34 -2.39
C PHE A 127 -37.83 15.60 -1.86
N LEU A 128 -39.16 15.54 -1.79
CA LEU A 128 -40.01 16.59 -1.19
C LEU A 128 -39.71 17.98 -1.79
N ASN A 129 -39.70 18.07 -3.11
CA ASN A 129 -39.38 19.31 -3.84
C ASN A 129 -38.03 19.90 -3.43
N ASN A 130 -36.98 19.06 -3.41
CA ASN A 130 -35.61 19.41 -3.02
C ASN A 130 -35.44 19.87 -1.55
N ARG A 131 -36.39 19.52 -0.68
CA ARG A 131 -36.25 19.77 0.75
C ARG A 131 -35.43 18.68 1.46
N LEU A 132 -35.50 17.43 0.98
CA LEU A 132 -34.72 16.31 1.50
C LEU A 132 -33.71 15.87 0.44
N THR A 133 -32.42 15.92 0.77
CA THR A 133 -31.35 15.33 -0.03
C THR A 133 -30.77 14.13 0.73
N VAL A 134 -30.73 13.00 0.06
CA VAL A 134 -30.07 11.77 0.52
C VAL A 134 -28.84 11.56 -0.36
N ASP A 135 -27.67 11.40 0.26
CA ASP A 135 -26.41 11.12 -0.42
C ASP A 135 -25.76 9.89 0.22
N ALA A 136 -25.69 8.81 -0.50
CA ALA A 136 -25.11 7.55 -0.07
C ALA A 136 -23.92 7.19 -0.96
N ASN A 137 -22.82 6.77 -0.33
CA ASN A 137 -21.60 6.34 -1.03
C ASN A 137 -21.05 5.08 -0.39
N VAL A 138 -20.67 4.11 -1.22
CA VAL A 138 -19.95 2.90 -0.81
C VAL A 138 -18.72 2.74 -1.68
N SER A 139 -17.56 2.56 -1.03
CA SER A 139 -16.30 2.24 -1.68
C SER A 139 -15.79 0.90 -1.17
N LEU A 140 -15.45 0.01 -2.10
CA LEU A 140 -14.85 -1.29 -1.81
C LEU A 140 -13.45 -1.34 -2.41
N MET A 141 -12.48 -1.81 -1.64
CA MET A 141 -11.11 -2.02 -2.07
C MET A 141 -10.66 -3.43 -1.74
N PHE A 142 -10.11 -4.10 -2.73
CA PHE A 142 -9.43 -5.39 -2.59
C PHE A 142 -7.99 -5.20 -3.06
N GLN A 143 -7.03 -5.53 -2.21
CA GLN A 143 -5.61 -5.38 -2.51
C GLN A 143 -4.88 -6.67 -2.14
N ASP A 144 -4.01 -7.11 -3.04
CA ASP A 144 -3.09 -8.22 -2.86
C ASP A 144 -1.67 -7.74 -3.22
N VAL A 145 -0.76 -7.79 -2.25
CA VAL A 145 0.65 -7.43 -2.42
C VAL A 145 1.48 -8.67 -2.14
N LYS A 146 2.27 -9.10 -3.12
CA LYS A 146 3.14 -10.26 -3.00
C LYS A 146 4.60 -9.84 -2.99
N ASN A 147 5.35 -10.52 -2.14
CA ASN A 147 6.80 -10.42 -2.07
C ASN A 147 7.31 -8.97 -1.97
N ARG A 148 6.67 -8.18 -1.08
CA ARG A 148 7.17 -6.85 -0.77
C ARG A 148 8.59 -6.95 -0.24
N PRO A 149 9.60 -6.31 -0.88
CA PRO A 149 10.95 -6.29 -0.37
C PRO A 149 11.00 -5.67 1.02
N SER A 150 11.77 -6.27 1.92
CA SER A 150 12.00 -5.70 3.25
C SER A 150 12.87 -4.45 3.14
N PRO A 151 12.41 -3.29 3.60
CA PRO A 151 13.25 -2.09 3.68
C PRO A 151 14.21 -2.20 4.87
N GLY A 152 15.22 -1.34 4.87
CA GLY A 152 16.17 -1.25 5.97
C GLY A 152 17.45 -2.04 5.73
N GLY A 153 18.27 -2.18 6.77
CA GLY A 153 19.56 -2.85 6.70
C GLY A 153 19.46 -4.32 7.07
N PHE A 154 20.51 -5.04 6.72
CA PHE A 154 20.81 -6.39 7.14
C PHE A 154 19.90 -7.49 6.59
N TYR A 155 19.73 -8.54 7.31
CA TYR A 155 19.23 -9.89 7.07
C TYR A 155 18.23 -10.10 5.92
N LEU A 156 17.17 -9.27 5.80
CA LEU A 156 16.10 -9.47 4.84
C LEU A 156 16.16 -8.54 3.62
N ASN A 157 17.10 -7.59 3.63
CA ASN A 157 17.29 -6.69 2.50
C ASN A 157 18.24 -7.33 1.47
N PRO A 158 17.77 -7.69 0.26
CA PRO A 158 18.60 -8.32 -0.75
C PRO A 158 19.77 -7.45 -1.20
N LEU A 159 19.68 -6.13 -1.07
CA LEU A 159 20.75 -5.21 -1.43
C LEU A 159 21.99 -5.37 -0.54
N THR A 160 21.83 -5.85 0.69
CA THR A 160 22.98 -6.07 1.59
C THR A 160 23.96 -7.08 0.98
N GLY A 161 23.49 -8.25 0.58
CA GLY A 161 24.31 -9.25 -0.08
C GLY A 161 24.83 -8.80 -1.44
N LEU A 162 23.98 -8.12 -2.22
CA LEU A 162 24.35 -7.60 -3.53
C LEU A 162 25.53 -6.62 -3.46
N TYR A 163 25.48 -5.64 -2.54
CA TYR A 163 26.50 -4.61 -2.43
C TYR A 163 27.78 -5.07 -1.73
N LYS A 164 27.69 -6.07 -0.85
CA LYS A 164 28.84 -6.59 -0.10
C LYS A 164 29.60 -7.72 -0.80
N PHE A 165 29.08 -8.27 -1.88
CA PHE A 165 29.77 -9.34 -2.61
C PHE A 165 31.18 -8.90 -3.00
N PRO A 166 32.21 -9.75 -2.78
CA PRO A 166 33.62 -9.40 -3.00
C PRO A 166 33.91 -9.02 -4.46
N ARG A 167 34.46 -7.83 -4.69
CA ARG A 167 34.81 -7.35 -6.03
C ARG A 167 35.96 -8.11 -6.66
N GLY A 168 36.86 -8.66 -5.86
CA GLY A 168 37.95 -9.53 -6.30
C GLY A 168 37.53 -10.98 -6.58
N GLY A 169 36.26 -11.30 -6.35
CA GLY A 169 35.75 -12.67 -6.32
C GLY A 169 35.98 -13.34 -4.96
N VAL A 170 35.28 -14.42 -4.70
CA VAL A 170 35.43 -15.19 -3.46
C VAL A 170 36.68 -16.05 -3.55
N GLN A 171 37.59 -15.99 -2.55
CA GLN A 171 38.80 -16.78 -2.53
C GLN A 171 38.47 -18.28 -2.51
N GLY A 172 38.89 -19.01 -3.54
CA GLY A 172 38.58 -20.42 -3.69
C GLY A 172 37.10 -20.73 -3.86
N GLY A 173 36.29 -19.69 -4.11
CA GLY A 173 34.83 -19.79 -4.30
C GLY A 173 34.38 -19.47 -5.70
N GLU A 174 33.07 -19.38 -5.85
CA GLU A 174 32.41 -19.22 -7.14
C GLU A 174 32.15 -17.74 -7.48
N SER A 175 31.77 -17.48 -8.74
CA SER A 175 31.38 -16.15 -9.21
C SER A 175 30.00 -15.72 -8.66
N PHE A 176 29.69 -14.44 -8.75
CA PHE A 176 28.35 -13.94 -8.44
C PHE A 176 27.27 -14.62 -9.28
N ASP A 177 27.54 -14.84 -10.58
CA ASP A 177 26.61 -15.52 -11.49
C ASP A 177 26.34 -16.96 -11.11
N TYR A 178 27.34 -17.64 -10.56
CA TYR A 178 27.12 -18.97 -10.00
C TYR A 178 26.11 -18.91 -8.84
N TYR A 179 26.27 -18.00 -7.88
CA TYR A 179 25.37 -17.84 -6.76
C TYR A 179 24.00 -17.32 -7.16
N ARG A 180 23.90 -16.54 -8.24
CA ARG A 180 22.65 -16.14 -8.85
C ARG A 180 21.86 -17.35 -9.34
N THR A 181 22.50 -18.18 -10.15
CA THR A 181 21.88 -19.35 -10.79
C THR A 181 21.62 -20.48 -9.78
N ASN A 182 22.56 -20.66 -8.84
CA ASN A 182 22.54 -21.72 -7.85
C ASN A 182 22.32 -21.16 -6.44
N TYR A 183 21.34 -20.25 -6.26
CA TYR A 183 21.09 -19.62 -4.96
C TYR A 183 20.65 -20.59 -3.87
N LYS A 184 20.30 -21.82 -4.25
CA LYS A 184 19.96 -22.93 -3.36
C LYS A 184 20.64 -24.21 -3.76
N ILE A 185 21.06 -25.00 -2.79
CA ILE A 185 21.64 -26.34 -2.95
C ILE A 185 20.86 -27.36 -2.14
N LYS A 186 20.71 -28.58 -2.67
CA LYS A 186 20.05 -29.64 -1.95
C LYS A 186 20.96 -30.19 -0.85
N ASN A 187 20.48 -30.18 0.38
CA ASN A 187 21.08 -30.91 1.50
C ASN A 187 20.43 -32.28 1.58
N ALA A 188 21.21 -33.34 1.38
CA ALA A 188 20.70 -34.71 1.34
C ALA A 188 20.28 -35.22 2.74
N GLU A 189 20.99 -34.83 3.79
CA GLU A 189 20.70 -35.27 5.16
C GLU A 189 19.38 -34.73 5.66
N ARG A 190 19.09 -33.48 5.38
CA ARG A 190 17.84 -32.82 5.78
C ARG A 190 16.72 -32.93 4.72
N ASN A 191 17.04 -33.51 3.55
CA ASN A 191 16.14 -33.61 2.39
C ASN A 191 15.45 -32.28 2.01
N MET A 192 16.19 -31.17 2.10
CA MET A 192 15.70 -29.83 1.82
C MET A 192 16.71 -28.99 1.05
N TYR A 193 16.30 -27.86 0.53
CA TYR A 193 17.21 -26.88 -0.03
C TYR A 193 17.69 -25.93 1.05
N LEU A 194 18.99 -25.65 1.03
CA LEU A 194 19.65 -24.61 1.85
C LEU A 194 20.15 -23.49 0.98
N GLN A 195 20.32 -22.32 1.56
CA GLN A 195 20.91 -21.18 0.90
C GLN A 195 22.34 -21.50 0.45
N ASN A 196 22.66 -21.19 -0.78
CA ASN A 196 24.01 -21.23 -1.32
C ASN A 196 24.57 -19.81 -1.40
N TRP A 197 25.54 -19.51 -0.57
CA TRP A 197 26.21 -18.22 -0.52
C TRP A 197 27.65 -18.39 -0.02
N TYR A 198 28.50 -17.40 -0.27
CA TYR A 198 29.91 -17.45 0.12
C TYR A 198 30.15 -17.21 1.60
N THR A 199 29.20 -16.68 2.33
CA THR A 199 29.28 -16.42 3.77
C THR A 199 28.56 -17.50 4.57
N ALA A 200 28.83 -17.55 5.87
CA ALA A 200 28.12 -18.45 6.77
C ALA A 200 26.63 -18.08 6.88
N PRO A 201 25.74 -19.05 7.18
CA PRO A 201 24.30 -18.79 7.35
C PRO A 201 23.93 -17.81 8.48
N THR A 202 24.87 -17.48 9.34
CA THR A 202 24.75 -16.52 10.45
C THR A 202 25.31 -15.14 10.11
N SER A 203 25.63 -14.91 8.85
CA SER A 203 26.15 -13.64 8.35
C SER A 203 25.03 -12.68 8.00
N PHE A 204 25.25 -11.38 8.17
CA PHE A 204 24.28 -10.36 7.76
C PHE A 204 24.04 -10.30 6.26
N GLU A 205 24.99 -10.83 5.47
CA GLU A 205 24.90 -10.89 4.02
C GLU A 205 24.30 -12.23 3.60
N GLN A 206 23.09 -12.21 3.14
CA GLN A 206 22.45 -13.37 2.54
C GLN A 206 22.45 -13.26 1.01
N ASN A 207 22.32 -14.38 0.33
CA ASN A 207 22.19 -14.41 -1.11
C ASN A 207 20.94 -13.60 -1.53
N PRO A 208 21.06 -12.55 -2.36
CA PRO A 208 19.94 -11.74 -2.81
C PRO A 208 18.82 -12.56 -3.44
N TYR A 209 19.16 -13.57 -4.23
CA TYR A 209 18.20 -14.43 -4.94
C TYR A 209 17.53 -15.46 -4.02
N TRP A 210 18.18 -15.84 -2.93
CA TRP A 210 17.51 -16.58 -1.85
C TRP A 210 16.42 -15.73 -1.22
N LEU A 211 16.72 -14.49 -0.87
CA LEU A 211 15.79 -13.58 -0.22
C LEU A 211 14.57 -13.26 -1.10
N THR A 212 14.76 -13.12 -2.41
CA THR A 212 13.66 -12.82 -3.33
C THR A 212 12.82 -14.03 -3.72
N ASN A 213 13.36 -15.27 -3.57
CA ASN A 213 12.69 -16.48 -4.03
C ASN A 213 12.22 -17.41 -2.91
N MET A 214 12.88 -17.38 -1.75
CA MET A 214 12.64 -18.35 -0.66
C MET A 214 12.04 -17.70 0.60
N LEU A 215 11.62 -16.44 0.51
CA LEU A 215 10.93 -15.72 1.57
C LEU A 215 9.62 -15.12 1.07
N PRO A 216 8.68 -15.95 0.56
CA PRO A 216 7.42 -15.42 0.08
C PRO A 216 6.64 -14.75 1.21
N ASN A 217 6.14 -13.56 0.92
CA ASN A 217 5.24 -12.84 1.79
C ASN A 217 4.05 -12.31 1.00
N ASP A 218 2.88 -12.46 1.56
CA ASP A 218 1.61 -12.01 0.99
C ASP A 218 0.90 -11.08 1.98
N ALA A 219 0.43 -9.95 1.50
CA ALA A 219 -0.36 -9.01 2.29
C ALA A 219 -1.66 -8.69 1.55
N LYS A 220 -2.78 -9.13 2.11
CA LYS A 220 -4.12 -8.90 1.57
C LYS A 220 -4.86 -7.89 2.42
N ARG A 221 -5.51 -6.93 1.76
CA ARG A 221 -6.36 -5.94 2.42
C ARG A 221 -7.72 -5.87 1.75
N TYR A 222 -8.75 -5.95 2.56
CA TYR A 222 -10.12 -5.64 2.19
C TYR A 222 -10.55 -4.39 2.96
N ARG A 223 -11.09 -3.39 2.26
CA ARG A 223 -11.59 -2.18 2.91
C ARG A 223 -12.94 -1.80 2.35
N THR A 224 -13.86 -1.52 3.24
CA THR A 224 -15.18 -1.01 2.92
C THR A 224 -15.40 0.33 3.60
N ILE A 225 -15.68 1.36 2.82
CA ILE A 225 -16.07 2.67 3.36
C ILE A 225 -17.51 2.94 2.92
N ALA A 226 -18.40 3.14 3.88
CA ALA A 226 -19.78 3.51 3.63
C ALA A 226 -20.08 4.88 4.24
N ASN A 227 -20.71 5.75 3.47
CA ASN A 227 -21.11 7.09 3.91
C ASN A 227 -22.57 7.30 3.60
N LEU A 228 -23.30 7.88 4.55
CA LEU A 228 -24.68 8.34 4.36
C LEU A 228 -24.81 9.77 4.88
N SER A 229 -25.38 10.64 4.07
CA SER A 229 -25.71 12.00 4.47
C SER A 229 -27.18 12.28 4.14
N LEU A 230 -27.91 12.74 5.14
CA LEU A 230 -29.29 13.19 5.04
C LEU A 230 -29.32 14.68 5.31
N SER A 231 -29.80 15.49 4.39
CA SER A 231 -29.92 16.94 4.55
C SER A 231 -31.38 17.35 4.34
N PHE A 232 -31.98 17.95 5.36
CA PHE A 232 -33.39 18.36 5.33
C PHE A 232 -33.51 19.86 5.59
N LYS A 233 -34.10 20.59 4.61
CA LYS A 233 -34.46 22.00 4.76
C LYS A 233 -35.74 22.12 5.54
N LEU A 234 -35.67 22.56 6.79
CA LEU A 234 -36.85 22.82 7.62
C LEU A 234 -37.66 23.98 7.05
N ASN A 235 -36.96 25.05 6.64
CA ASN A 235 -37.48 26.22 5.96
C ASN A 235 -36.34 26.91 5.18
N ASP A 236 -36.54 28.13 4.71
CA ASP A 236 -35.56 28.89 3.93
C ASP A 236 -34.31 29.28 4.72
N TYR A 237 -34.35 29.21 6.04
CA TYR A 237 -33.28 29.63 6.93
C TYR A 237 -32.57 28.47 7.63
N PHE A 238 -33.28 27.40 7.93
CA PHE A 238 -32.80 26.29 8.73
C PHE A 238 -32.66 24.99 7.94
N THR A 239 -31.48 24.38 8.05
CA THR A 239 -31.21 23.04 7.51
C THR A 239 -30.69 22.13 8.62
N ILE A 240 -31.25 20.93 8.73
CA ILE A 240 -30.73 19.84 9.56
C ILE A 240 -29.96 18.89 8.64
N GLN A 241 -28.78 18.48 9.07
CA GLN A 241 -27.98 17.45 8.40
C GLN A 241 -27.59 16.35 9.41
N ALA A 242 -27.84 15.10 9.03
CA ALA A 242 -27.32 13.94 9.73
C ALA A 242 -26.34 13.21 8.81
N ARG A 243 -25.16 12.85 9.32
CA ARG A 243 -24.16 12.09 8.57
C ARG A 243 -23.72 10.86 9.35
N GLY A 244 -23.47 9.79 8.64
CA GLY A 244 -22.89 8.57 9.15
C GLY A 244 -21.76 8.10 8.24
N ASN A 245 -20.70 7.58 8.83
CA ASN A 245 -19.60 6.94 8.15
C ASN A 245 -19.23 5.65 8.87
N ALA A 246 -18.94 4.61 8.08
CA ALA A 246 -18.32 3.38 8.58
C ALA A 246 -17.13 3.04 7.69
N ASP A 247 -15.99 2.80 8.29
CA ASP A 247 -14.75 2.38 7.62
C ASP A 247 -14.29 1.07 8.24
N PHE A 248 -14.41 -0.01 7.50
CA PHE A 248 -13.98 -1.34 7.89
C PHE A 248 -12.75 -1.74 7.09
N VAL A 249 -11.70 -2.17 7.78
CA VAL A 249 -10.46 -2.68 7.21
C VAL A 249 -10.20 -4.07 7.75
N SER A 250 -9.92 -5.01 6.87
CA SER A 250 -9.44 -6.36 7.21
C SER A 250 -8.12 -6.61 6.51
N ASP A 251 -7.08 -6.83 7.29
CA ASP A 251 -5.73 -7.15 6.83
C ASP A 251 -5.37 -8.59 7.17
N ASN A 252 -4.74 -9.26 6.22
CA ASN A 252 -4.14 -10.57 6.40
C ASN A 252 -2.71 -10.53 5.84
N TYR A 253 -1.75 -10.86 6.68
CA TYR A 253 -0.35 -10.95 6.32
C TYR A 253 0.17 -12.35 6.58
N GLU A 254 0.90 -12.91 5.63
CA GLU A 254 1.57 -14.20 5.75
C GLU A 254 3.02 -14.05 5.26
N MET A 255 3.97 -14.61 6.00
CA MET A 255 5.37 -14.71 5.58
C MET A 255 5.94 -16.08 5.91
N LYS A 256 6.60 -16.69 4.93
CA LYS A 256 7.32 -17.96 5.07
C LYS A 256 8.80 -17.71 4.86
N MET A 257 9.61 -18.00 5.86
CA MET A 257 11.06 -17.98 5.74
C MET A 257 11.53 -19.44 5.72
N TYR A 258 12.01 -19.88 4.58
CA TYR A 258 12.47 -21.27 4.44
C TYR A 258 13.69 -21.53 5.30
N ALA A 259 13.80 -22.78 5.79
CA ALA A 259 15.03 -23.25 6.45
C ALA A 259 16.22 -23.09 5.51
N GLY A 260 17.36 -22.63 6.07
CA GLY A 260 18.51 -22.20 5.28
C GLY A 260 18.64 -20.69 5.14
N THR A 261 17.59 -19.93 5.50
CA THR A 261 17.67 -18.49 5.80
C THR A 261 18.52 -18.30 7.06
N ASP A 262 19.08 -17.10 7.26
CA ASP A 262 19.85 -16.78 8.47
C ASP A 262 19.13 -17.24 9.73
N THR A 263 19.84 -18.05 10.52
CA THR A 263 19.24 -18.74 11.67
C THR A 263 18.87 -17.81 12.82
N SER A 264 19.43 -16.58 12.86
CA SER A 264 19.05 -15.58 13.85
C SER A 264 17.67 -14.96 13.59
N ILE A 265 17.14 -15.11 12.37
CA ILE A 265 15.81 -14.57 12.01
C ILE A 265 14.79 -15.63 11.62
N ALA A 266 15.23 -16.80 11.15
CA ALA A 266 14.34 -17.87 10.71
C ALA A 266 14.45 -19.17 11.53
N GLY A 267 15.38 -19.23 12.48
CA GLY A 267 15.70 -20.48 13.15
C GLY A 267 16.26 -21.53 12.20
N THR A 268 16.58 -22.73 12.70
CA THR A 268 17.15 -23.82 11.88
C THR A 268 16.13 -24.50 10.98
N ASN A 269 14.86 -24.43 11.31
CA ASN A 269 13.77 -25.12 10.62
C ASN A 269 12.89 -24.20 9.77
N GLY A 270 13.27 -22.93 9.65
CA GLY A 270 12.44 -21.90 9.02
C GLY A 270 11.52 -21.23 10.02
N ARG A 271 10.79 -20.22 9.55
CA ARG A 271 9.86 -19.42 10.35
C ARG A 271 8.60 -19.13 9.56
N TYR A 272 7.48 -19.25 10.21
CA TYR A 272 6.18 -18.90 9.66
C TYR A 272 5.55 -17.79 10.51
N ILE A 273 5.17 -16.71 9.84
CA ILE A 273 4.50 -15.57 10.47
C ILE A 273 3.16 -15.39 9.79
N THR A 274 2.11 -15.24 10.57
CA THR A 274 0.81 -14.78 10.09
C THR A 274 0.25 -13.74 11.04
N ASP A 275 -0.42 -12.73 10.48
CA ASP A 275 -1.04 -11.65 11.24
C ASP A 275 -2.37 -11.27 10.56
N GLU A 276 -3.45 -11.32 11.33
CA GLU A 276 -4.78 -10.95 10.89
C GLU A 276 -5.31 -9.81 11.76
N SER A 277 -5.77 -8.72 11.14
CA SER A 277 -6.41 -7.63 11.85
C SER A 277 -7.72 -7.23 11.19
N ASN A 278 -8.67 -6.80 12.04
CA ASN A 278 -9.93 -6.22 11.62
C ASN A 278 -10.16 -4.95 12.42
N ASP A 279 -10.30 -3.84 11.72
CA ASP A 279 -10.50 -2.52 12.29
C ASP A 279 -11.80 -1.93 11.77
N LEU A 280 -12.61 -1.39 12.68
CA LEU A 280 -13.86 -0.70 12.37
C LEU A 280 -13.85 0.67 13.03
N SER A 281 -14.02 1.71 12.21
CA SER A 281 -14.23 3.08 12.65
C SER A 281 -15.64 3.51 12.24
N VAL A 282 -16.45 3.92 13.21
CA VAL A 282 -17.81 4.44 12.98
C VAL A 282 -17.85 5.89 13.44
N TYR A 283 -18.41 6.75 12.62
CA TYR A 283 -18.60 8.16 12.91
C TYR A 283 -20.03 8.55 12.60
N GLY A 284 -20.62 9.37 13.43
CA GLY A 284 -21.92 9.99 13.20
C GLY A 284 -21.96 11.43 13.68
N ASP A 285 -22.65 12.29 12.96
CA ASP A 285 -22.93 13.65 13.40
C ASP A 285 -24.32 14.12 13.04
N LEU A 286 -24.80 15.09 13.82
CA LEU A 286 -26.02 15.84 13.57
C LEU A 286 -25.68 17.33 13.64
N MET A 287 -26.10 18.09 12.64
CA MET A 287 -25.83 19.53 12.53
C MET A 287 -27.08 20.30 12.16
N LEU A 288 -27.38 21.36 12.89
CA LEU A 288 -28.37 22.38 12.58
C LEU A 288 -27.62 23.62 12.05
N THR A 289 -27.95 24.05 10.86
CA THR A 289 -27.39 25.25 10.24
C THR A 289 -28.48 26.28 10.03
N TYR A 290 -28.21 27.51 10.49
CA TYR A 290 -28.99 28.71 10.20
C TYR A 290 -28.23 29.58 9.18
N GLN A 291 -28.92 29.99 8.13
CA GLN A 291 -28.38 30.90 7.12
C GLN A 291 -29.42 31.93 6.72
N GLN A 292 -29.06 33.20 6.90
CA GLN A 292 -29.93 34.31 6.50
C GLN A 292 -29.11 35.46 5.93
N ARG A 293 -29.62 36.08 4.85
CA ARG A 293 -29.07 37.33 4.34
C ARG A 293 -30.02 38.47 4.73
N ILE A 294 -29.49 39.46 5.46
CA ILE A 294 -30.19 40.67 5.89
C ILE A 294 -29.44 41.85 5.28
N LYS A 295 -29.99 42.40 4.19
CA LYS A 295 -29.32 43.50 3.42
C LYS A 295 -27.91 43.07 2.98
N ASP A 296 -26.91 43.77 3.49
CA ASP A 296 -25.48 43.57 3.16
C ASP A 296 -24.80 42.52 4.07
N PHE A 297 -25.51 42.01 5.09
CA PHE A 297 -25.01 41.04 6.04
C PHE A 297 -25.48 39.63 5.70
N THR A 298 -24.58 38.65 5.74
CA THR A 298 -24.92 37.23 5.69
C THR A 298 -24.55 36.59 7.03
N ILE A 299 -25.55 36.08 7.73
CA ILE A 299 -25.38 35.38 9.02
C ILE A 299 -25.38 33.87 8.72
N ASN A 300 -24.33 33.19 9.14
CA ASN A 300 -24.23 31.74 9.12
C ASN A 300 -23.89 31.28 10.54
N ALA A 301 -24.74 30.44 11.11
CA ALA A 301 -24.52 29.83 12.41
C ALA A 301 -24.78 28.33 12.32
N SER A 302 -23.95 27.52 12.98
CA SER A 302 -24.12 26.07 13.02
C SER A 302 -23.95 25.57 14.46
N LEU A 303 -24.82 24.63 14.82
CA LEU A 303 -24.76 23.88 16.07
C LEU A 303 -24.73 22.40 15.70
N GLY A 304 -23.77 21.65 16.24
CA GLY A 304 -23.64 20.23 15.93
C GLY A 304 -23.13 19.41 17.10
N ALA A 305 -23.37 18.11 17.02
CA ALA A 305 -22.82 17.11 17.90
C ALA A 305 -22.32 15.93 17.05
N SER A 306 -21.26 15.28 17.48
CA SER A 306 -20.70 14.12 16.80
C SER A 306 -20.27 13.03 17.80
N ILE A 307 -20.28 11.81 17.31
CA ILE A 307 -19.74 10.65 18.04
C ILE A 307 -18.82 9.88 17.10
N LYS A 308 -17.74 9.36 17.65
CA LYS A 308 -16.82 8.46 16.95
C LYS A 308 -16.50 7.28 17.85
N ASP A 309 -16.51 6.08 17.27
CA ASP A 309 -16.08 4.86 17.91
C ASP A 309 -15.10 4.11 17.01
N ASP A 310 -13.98 3.72 17.57
CA ASP A 310 -12.94 2.96 16.89
C ASP A 310 -12.74 1.64 17.63
N SER A 311 -12.85 0.54 16.94
CA SER A 311 -12.61 -0.79 17.47
C SER A 311 -11.68 -1.58 16.55
N GLY A 312 -10.77 -2.33 17.14
CA GLY A 312 -9.82 -3.15 16.41
C GLY A 312 -9.56 -4.47 17.12
N LYS A 313 -9.31 -5.50 16.34
CA LYS A 313 -8.91 -6.81 16.81
C LYS A 313 -7.81 -7.33 15.89
N SER A 314 -6.73 -7.80 16.49
CA SER A 314 -5.67 -8.53 15.77
C SER A 314 -5.33 -9.84 16.46
N ILE A 315 -4.89 -10.78 15.66
CA ILE A 315 -4.31 -12.05 16.10
C ILE A 315 -3.11 -12.36 15.22
N GLY A 316 -1.99 -12.63 15.84
CA GLY A 316 -0.76 -13.00 15.17
C GLY A 316 -0.21 -14.32 15.68
N PHE A 317 0.47 -15.03 14.80
CA PHE A 317 1.24 -16.22 15.13
C PHE A 317 2.63 -16.11 14.52
N ASP A 318 3.64 -16.48 15.29
CA ASP A 318 5.03 -16.52 14.90
C ASP A 318 5.65 -17.80 15.44
N SER A 319 6.21 -18.61 14.54
CA SER A 319 6.77 -19.92 14.88
C SER A 319 8.25 -19.87 15.31
N PHE A 320 8.81 -18.67 15.53
CA PHE A 320 10.23 -18.49 15.91
C PHE A 320 10.51 -19.04 17.29
#